data_6026b8da0429c65cf0d038bce9a17263
#
_entry.id   6026b8da0429c65cf0d038bce9a17263
#
_cell.length_a   1.000
_cell.length_b   1.000
_cell.length_c   1.000
_cell.angle_alpha   90.00
_cell.angle_beta   90.00
_cell.angle_gamma   90.00
#
_symmetry.space_group_name_H-M   'P 1'
#
loop_
_entity.id
_entity.type
_entity.pdbx_description
1 polymer ?
#
loop_
_entity_poly.entity_id
_entity_poly.type
_entity_poly.pdbx_seq_one_letter_code
_entity_poly.pdbx_strand_id
1 'polypeptide(L)'
;MKEKHLIWKTSSVALATLLVLPILAIFFTAIGQTDDVFAHLMSTVMPTYAFNTVVLTLSVMALALLFGIPSAWLMAMCRLPGEKVLQWALVLPLAIPGYIVGYIFTGWFDYAGPIQVWLRAQTGWMAGEYYFPDIRSLAGASIVLALVLYPYVYLMCRAAFMEQNVSLLQSARLLKCSPWESFRRISLPLVRPSIAVALSLVAMETVGDFGTVSYFAVNTLTTAVYDTWMNYSNLTAAAKISAVMLVIVLLLLSAERYSRRRQKLYQSQFNSHEDFRYALRGWKKWLALLWCWGLVCVAFIFPLLQLLSYAYTYFEQSWTAEFREYALNSLQVSLSAALIGVAVALVVNFYSRLKSNRVSVALMRLSSMGYAVPGTVLAIGVMVPVLTLDHAVNDVAKAMQWGRPGLIFSGTMFAIIFALIVRFSAVAIGSIESSLNKISPSLDMAARTMGCQANAMLWRVHLPLVRRGALIAGLLVFIESMKELNAALLLRPFNFETLATYVYNYASDEHLELAALPAVLLVLVGLIPLVVVNRSLEQNH
;
A
#
# COMPACT_ATOMS: atom_id res chain seq x y z
N MET A 1 9.54 -24.15 -33.71
CA MET A 1 9.34 -23.82 -32.31
C MET A 1 10.04 -22.54 -31.81
N LYS A 2 11.19 -22.15 -32.38
CA LYS A 2 11.94 -20.94 -31.94
C LYS A 2 11.18 -19.62 -32.16
N GLU A 3 10.45 -19.45 -33.26
CA GLU A 3 9.76 -18.18 -33.58
C GLU A 3 8.57 -17.87 -32.67
N LYS A 4 7.84 -18.88 -32.18
CA LYS A 4 6.63 -18.67 -31.37
C LYS A 4 6.90 -18.25 -29.90
N HIS A 5 8.11 -18.50 -29.40
CA HIS A 5 8.57 -17.94 -28.12
C HIS A 5 9.05 -16.50 -28.27
N LEU A 6 9.35 -16.05 -29.48
CA LEU A 6 9.85 -14.71 -29.75
C LEU A 6 8.80 -13.65 -29.45
N ILE A 7 7.54 -13.86 -29.86
CA ILE A 7 6.44 -12.93 -29.59
C ILE A 7 6.27 -12.71 -28.09
N TRP A 8 6.22 -13.78 -27.30
CA TRP A 8 6.07 -13.68 -25.83
C TRP A 8 7.28 -13.01 -25.17
N LYS A 9 8.47 -13.29 -25.68
CA LYS A 9 9.70 -12.62 -25.24
C LYS A 9 9.66 -11.13 -25.55
N THR A 10 9.38 -10.76 -26.79
CA THR A 10 9.34 -9.34 -27.21
C THR A 10 8.25 -8.57 -26.49
N SER A 11 7.05 -9.14 -26.32
CA SER A 11 5.97 -8.53 -25.55
C SER A 11 6.37 -8.34 -24.08
N SER A 12 6.99 -9.34 -23.44
CA SER A 12 7.43 -9.22 -22.04
C SER A 12 8.57 -8.21 -21.89
N VAL A 13 9.49 -8.12 -22.86
CA VAL A 13 10.54 -7.08 -22.85
C VAL A 13 9.92 -5.71 -23.01
N ALA A 14 9.02 -5.53 -23.98
CA ALA A 14 8.36 -4.25 -24.23
C ALA A 14 7.57 -3.78 -23.00
N LEU A 15 6.80 -4.68 -22.38
CA LEU A 15 6.04 -4.37 -21.15
C LEU A 15 6.96 -4.04 -19.98
N ALA A 16 8.02 -4.82 -19.74
CA ALA A 16 8.98 -4.54 -18.69
C ALA A 16 9.68 -3.19 -18.89
N THR A 17 10.07 -2.87 -20.13
CA THR A 17 10.65 -1.57 -20.48
C THR A 17 9.66 -0.44 -20.23
N LEU A 18 8.40 -0.59 -20.65
CA LEU A 18 7.35 0.40 -20.45
C LEU A 18 7.09 0.66 -18.95
N LEU A 19 7.06 -0.41 -18.14
CA LEU A 19 6.83 -0.28 -16.69
C LEU A 19 8.03 0.31 -15.93
N VAL A 20 9.24 0.13 -16.43
CA VAL A 20 10.46 0.72 -15.82
C VAL A 20 10.71 2.15 -16.31
N LEU A 21 10.14 2.52 -17.47
CA LEU A 21 10.35 3.82 -18.09
C LEU A 21 10.15 5.02 -17.14
N PRO A 22 9.09 5.10 -16.30
CA PRO A 22 8.92 6.18 -15.35
C PRO A 22 10.07 6.27 -14.33
N ILE A 23 10.58 5.14 -13.87
CA ILE A 23 11.71 5.08 -12.92
C ILE A 23 12.98 5.63 -13.58
N LEU A 24 13.25 5.22 -14.81
CA LEU A 24 14.40 5.73 -15.58
C LEU A 24 14.25 7.22 -15.89
N ALA A 25 13.04 7.66 -16.21
CA ALA A 25 12.75 9.07 -16.51
C ALA A 25 13.09 9.99 -15.32
N ILE A 26 12.83 9.57 -14.07
CA ILE A 26 13.21 10.33 -12.87
C ILE A 26 14.72 10.58 -12.86
N PHE A 27 15.53 9.53 -13.05
CA PHE A 27 16.98 9.66 -13.03
C PHE A 27 17.51 10.51 -14.18
N PHE A 28 16.97 10.32 -15.38
CA PHE A 28 17.36 11.14 -16.55
C PHE A 28 17.04 12.61 -16.33
N THR A 29 15.86 12.93 -15.81
CA THR A 29 15.47 14.32 -15.54
C THR A 29 16.28 14.91 -14.39
N ALA A 30 16.61 14.10 -13.38
CA ALA A 30 17.43 14.52 -12.26
C ALA A 30 18.88 14.89 -12.63
N ILE A 31 19.42 14.38 -13.74
CA ILE A 31 20.76 14.75 -14.26
C ILE A 31 20.75 16.14 -14.92
N GLY A 32 19.58 16.71 -15.23
CA GLY A 32 19.43 18.04 -15.84
C GLY A 32 20.10 19.15 -15.02
N GLN A 33 20.23 20.34 -15.63
CA GLN A 33 20.87 21.48 -15.00
C GLN A 33 20.25 21.79 -13.63
N THR A 34 21.06 22.24 -12.71
CA THR A 34 20.62 22.63 -11.38
C THR A 34 20.15 24.08 -11.43
N ASP A 35 18.84 24.28 -11.28
CA ASP A 35 18.25 25.59 -11.18
C ASP A 35 18.47 26.19 -9.79
N ASP A 36 18.44 27.52 -9.69
CA ASP A 36 18.55 28.23 -8.42
C ASP A 36 17.51 27.78 -7.39
N VAL A 37 16.32 27.38 -7.86
CA VAL A 37 15.24 26.83 -7.01
C VAL A 37 15.70 25.60 -6.24
N PHE A 38 16.32 24.62 -6.91
CA PHE A 38 16.80 23.42 -6.24
C PHE A 38 17.93 23.71 -5.25
N ALA A 39 18.88 24.59 -5.64
CA ALA A 39 19.97 24.99 -4.75
C ALA A 39 19.43 25.70 -3.49
N HIS A 40 18.45 26.58 -3.66
CA HIS A 40 17.77 27.26 -2.56
C HIS A 40 17.03 26.26 -1.65
N LEU A 41 16.25 25.34 -2.20
CA LEU A 41 15.53 24.30 -1.42
C LEU A 41 16.51 23.44 -0.63
N MET A 42 17.63 23.02 -1.23
CA MET A 42 18.65 22.19 -0.57
C MET A 42 19.30 22.89 0.62
N SER A 43 19.53 24.19 0.53
CA SER A 43 20.15 24.97 1.60
C SER A 43 19.21 25.39 2.72
N THR A 44 17.90 25.48 2.46
CA THR A 44 16.90 26.02 3.39
C THR A 44 16.02 24.95 4.03
N VAL A 45 15.19 24.28 3.26
CA VAL A 45 14.11 23.43 3.79
C VAL A 45 14.40 21.93 3.76
N MET A 46 15.24 21.48 2.82
CA MET A 46 15.47 20.06 2.58
C MET A 46 16.03 19.29 3.80
N PRO A 47 16.95 19.85 4.61
CA PRO A 47 17.43 19.18 5.82
C PRO A 47 16.30 18.88 6.80
N THR A 48 15.36 19.83 6.99
CA THR A 48 14.18 19.65 7.86
C THR A 48 13.23 18.59 7.30
N TYR A 49 12.97 18.59 5.99
CA TYR A 49 12.10 17.61 5.34
C TYR A 49 12.68 16.20 5.42
N ALA A 50 13.99 16.06 5.20
CA ALA A 50 14.68 14.78 5.34
C ALA A 50 14.65 14.29 6.81
N PHE A 51 14.93 15.17 7.76
CA PHE A 51 14.87 14.86 9.19
C PHE A 51 13.47 14.40 9.60
N ASN A 52 12.43 15.16 9.24
CA ASN A 52 11.05 14.81 9.55
C ASN A 52 10.66 13.46 8.93
N THR A 53 11.07 13.19 7.68
CA THR A 53 10.81 11.91 7.03
C THR A 53 11.44 10.74 7.79
N VAL A 54 12.68 10.88 8.23
CA VAL A 54 13.38 9.84 8.99
C VAL A 54 12.74 9.64 10.36
N VAL A 55 12.49 10.71 11.11
CA VAL A 55 11.89 10.64 12.46
C VAL A 55 10.49 10.08 12.38
N LEU A 56 9.66 10.54 11.43
CA LEU A 56 8.32 10.01 11.20
C LEU A 56 8.38 8.50 10.93
N THR A 57 9.20 8.09 9.98
CA THR A 57 9.31 6.67 9.59
C THR A 57 9.75 5.79 10.77
N LEU A 58 10.76 6.20 11.51
CA LEU A 58 11.24 5.45 12.68
C LEU A 58 10.19 5.40 13.80
N SER A 59 9.48 6.51 14.05
CA SER A 59 8.42 6.58 15.05
C SER A 59 7.24 5.68 14.68
N VAL A 60 6.78 5.73 13.42
CA VAL A 60 5.70 4.86 12.94
C VAL A 60 6.10 3.38 13.00
N MET A 61 7.34 3.04 12.60
CA MET A 61 7.85 1.67 12.71
C MET A 61 7.88 1.18 14.17
N ALA A 62 8.35 2.00 15.10
CA ALA A 62 8.40 1.67 16.52
C ALA A 62 7.00 1.46 17.12
N LEU A 63 6.06 2.35 16.82
CA LEU A 63 4.67 2.24 17.26
C LEU A 63 3.94 1.06 16.60
N ALA A 64 4.17 0.81 15.32
CA ALA A 64 3.60 -0.35 14.63
C ALA A 64 4.10 -1.69 15.21
N LEU A 65 5.36 -1.76 15.64
CA LEU A 65 5.88 -2.91 16.39
C LEU A 65 5.19 -3.04 17.75
N LEU A 66 5.03 -1.93 18.46
CA LEU A 66 4.38 -1.90 19.77
C LEU A 66 2.94 -2.41 19.69
N PHE A 67 2.20 -2.05 18.66
CA PHE A 67 0.81 -2.48 18.46
C PHE A 67 0.72 -3.88 17.82
N GLY A 68 1.54 -4.16 16.81
CA GLY A 68 1.44 -5.34 15.98
C GLY A 68 1.99 -6.63 16.63
N ILE A 69 3.17 -6.58 17.26
CA ILE A 69 3.79 -7.80 17.83
C ILE A 69 2.99 -8.39 18.98
N PRO A 70 2.56 -7.62 20.00
CA PRO A 70 1.75 -8.18 21.08
C PRO A 70 0.43 -8.76 20.56
N SER A 71 -0.24 -8.04 19.66
CA SER A 71 -1.50 -8.50 19.05
C SER A 71 -1.29 -9.79 18.25
N ALA A 72 -0.20 -9.89 17.47
CA ALA A 72 0.16 -11.08 16.71
C ALA A 72 0.43 -12.30 17.60
N TRP A 73 1.19 -12.09 18.68
CA TRP A 73 1.51 -13.15 19.63
C TRP A 73 0.27 -13.63 20.40
N LEU A 74 -0.58 -12.69 20.86
CA LEU A 74 -1.83 -13.02 21.54
C LEU A 74 -2.76 -13.85 20.64
N MET A 75 -2.90 -13.48 19.36
CA MET A 75 -3.77 -14.19 18.42
C MET A 75 -3.20 -15.54 17.95
N ALA A 76 -1.88 -15.68 17.85
CA ALA A 76 -1.24 -16.91 17.41
C ALA A 76 -1.06 -17.92 18.53
N MET A 77 -0.66 -17.46 19.74
CA MET A 77 -0.18 -18.32 20.81
C MET A 77 -1.12 -18.42 22.01
N CYS A 78 -2.17 -17.60 22.10
CA CYS A 78 -3.10 -17.58 23.22
C CYS A 78 -4.51 -17.94 22.76
N ARG A 79 -5.27 -18.62 23.63
CA ARG A 79 -6.70 -18.85 23.44
C ARG A 79 -7.47 -17.69 24.05
N LEU A 80 -8.18 -16.94 23.22
CA LEU A 80 -9.02 -15.82 23.63
C LEU A 80 -10.47 -16.05 23.20
N PRO A 81 -11.47 -15.64 24.00
CA PRO A 81 -12.86 -15.70 23.57
C PRO A 81 -13.08 -14.73 22.41
N GLY A 82 -13.81 -15.20 21.39
CA GLY A 82 -14.07 -14.41 20.19
C GLY A 82 -12.86 -14.27 19.24
N GLU A 83 -11.83 -15.09 19.38
CA GLU A 83 -10.61 -15.03 18.58
C GLU A 83 -10.87 -15.04 17.07
N LYS A 84 -11.89 -15.80 16.61
CA LYS A 84 -12.28 -15.87 15.20
C LYS A 84 -12.69 -14.51 14.62
N VAL A 85 -13.37 -13.69 15.41
CA VAL A 85 -13.75 -12.32 15.01
C VAL A 85 -12.56 -11.37 15.19
N LEU A 86 -11.90 -11.46 16.34
CA LEU A 86 -10.84 -10.53 16.73
C LEU A 86 -9.62 -10.60 15.80
N GLN A 87 -9.27 -11.81 15.31
CA GLN A 87 -8.16 -11.97 14.35
C GLN A 87 -8.37 -11.18 13.05
N TRP A 88 -9.63 -10.97 12.65
CA TRP A 88 -10.00 -10.19 11.47
C TRP A 88 -10.16 -8.71 11.79
N ALA A 89 -10.78 -8.44 12.94
CA ALA A 89 -10.97 -7.07 13.40
C ALA A 89 -9.64 -6.30 13.48
N LEU A 90 -8.57 -6.96 13.89
CA LEU A 90 -7.23 -6.37 13.96
C LEU A 90 -6.63 -5.98 12.60
N VAL A 91 -7.20 -6.45 11.49
CA VAL A 91 -6.76 -6.11 10.13
C VAL A 91 -7.58 -4.98 9.51
N LEU A 92 -8.78 -4.72 10.03
CA LEU A 92 -9.73 -3.74 9.49
C LEU A 92 -9.16 -2.31 9.32
N PRO A 93 -8.22 -1.81 10.15
CA PRO A 93 -7.67 -0.47 9.96
C PRO A 93 -7.03 -0.23 8.59
N LEU A 94 -6.53 -1.28 7.90
CA LEU A 94 -6.02 -1.15 6.52
C LEU A 94 -7.09 -0.75 5.49
N ALA A 95 -8.37 -0.89 5.83
CA ALA A 95 -9.45 -0.50 4.93
C ALA A 95 -9.64 1.01 4.85
N ILE A 96 -9.26 1.76 5.89
CA ILE A 96 -9.43 3.22 5.95
C ILE A 96 -8.12 3.89 5.54
N PRO A 97 -8.13 4.77 4.52
CA PRO A 97 -6.97 5.59 4.20
C PRO A 97 -6.50 6.44 5.38
N GLY A 98 -5.16 6.54 5.56
CA GLY A 98 -4.57 7.22 6.72
C GLY A 98 -4.99 8.67 6.89
N TYR A 99 -5.12 9.43 5.80
CA TYR A 99 -5.55 10.84 5.84
C TYR A 99 -6.98 11.01 6.36
N ILE A 100 -7.89 10.05 6.09
CA ILE A 100 -9.26 10.09 6.61
C ILE A 100 -9.25 9.88 8.14
N VAL A 101 -8.47 8.90 8.60
CA VAL A 101 -8.30 8.68 10.04
C VAL A 101 -7.69 9.92 10.69
N GLY A 102 -6.65 10.50 10.07
CA GLY A 102 -6.01 11.72 10.53
C GLY A 102 -6.98 12.87 10.71
N TYR A 103 -7.84 13.09 9.70
CA TYR A 103 -8.86 14.13 9.77
C TYR A 103 -9.83 13.92 10.93
N ILE A 104 -10.34 12.70 11.11
CA ILE A 104 -11.28 12.40 12.20
C ILE A 104 -10.63 12.63 13.57
N PHE A 105 -9.39 12.16 13.74
CA PHE A 105 -8.66 12.37 14.99
C PHE A 105 -8.39 13.85 15.26
N THR A 106 -8.03 14.62 14.22
CA THR A 106 -7.87 16.07 14.36
C THR A 106 -9.16 16.71 14.79
N GLY A 107 -10.29 16.41 14.14
CA GLY A 107 -11.60 16.93 14.54
C GLY A 107 -11.98 16.60 15.98
N TRP A 108 -11.50 15.49 16.56
CA TRP A 108 -11.77 15.14 17.95
C TRP A 108 -10.83 15.79 18.95
N PHE A 109 -9.53 15.87 18.63
CA PHE A 109 -8.48 16.29 19.54
C PHE A 109 -8.09 17.76 19.40
N ASP A 110 -8.54 18.45 18.36
CA ASP A 110 -8.30 19.88 18.16
C ASP A 110 -8.97 20.70 19.27
N TYR A 111 -8.55 21.95 19.40
CA TYR A 111 -9.04 22.88 20.44
C TYR A 111 -10.58 23.00 20.46
N ALA A 112 -11.17 23.13 19.28
CA ALA A 112 -12.63 23.18 19.13
C ALA A 112 -13.30 21.78 19.13
N GLY A 113 -12.52 20.71 19.21
CA GLY A 113 -13.00 19.34 19.15
C GLY A 113 -13.77 18.92 20.40
N PRO A 114 -14.65 17.90 20.28
CA PRO A 114 -15.55 17.48 21.35
C PRO A 114 -14.82 17.04 22.63
N ILE A 115 -13.61 16.49 22.51
CA ILE A 115 -12.85 16.02 23.68
C ILE A 115 -12.39 17.21 24.53
N GLN A 116 -11.79 18.22 23.91
CA GLN A 116 -11.34 19.41 24.65
C GLN A 116 -12.50 20.28 25.13
N VAL A 117 -13.58 20.36 24.32
CA VAL A 117 -14.82 21.04 24.74
C VAL A 117 -15.41 20.35 25.98
N TRP A 118 -15.52 19.02 25.97
CA TRP A 118 -16.01 18.26 27.14
C TRP A 118 -15.09 18.44 28.34
N LEU A 119 -13.77 18.38 28.17
CA LEU A 119 -12.80 18.58 29.24
C LEU A 119 -12.99 19.96 29.91
N ARG A 120 -13.08 21.01 29.12
CA ARG A 120 -13.31 22.37 29.61
C ARG A 120 -14.66 22.51 30.30
N ALA A 121 -15.71 21.87 29.78
CA ALA A 121 -17.02 21.88 30.42
C ALA A 121 -17.04 21.19 31.79
N GLN A 122 -16.23 20.13 31.99
CA GLN A 122 -16.17 19.41 33.27
C GLN A 122 -15.24 20.08 34.28
N THR A 123 -14.15 20.68 33.83
CA THR A 123 -13.10 21.21 34.73
C THR A 123 -13.23 22.71 34.98
N GLY A 124 -13.94 23.43 34.10
CA GLY A 124 -14.00 24.89 34.10
C GLY A 124 -12.71 25.57 33.60
N TRP A 125 -11.74 24.81 33.12
CA TRP A 125 -10.45 25.34 32.62
C TRP A 125 -10.63 26.17 31.35
N MET A 126 -9.85 27.25 31.26
CA MET A 126 -9.77 28.07 30.06
C MET A 126 -8.58 27.68 29.18
N ALA A 127 -8.52 28.26 27.98
CA ALA A 127 -7.39 28.07 27.08
C ALA A 127 -6.08 28.52 27.77
N GLY A 128 -5.06 27.64 27.73
CA GLY A 128 -3.76 27.91 28.37
C GLY A 128 -3.62 27.48 29.82
N GLU A 129 -4.69 27.07 30.51
CA GLU A 129 -4.64 26.58 31.89
C GLU A 129 -4.31 25.09 32.00
N TYR A 130 -4.39 24.36 30.89
CA TYR A 130 -4.03 22.95 30.82
C TYR A 130 -3.17 22.65 29.61
N TYR A 131 -2.30 21.67 29.74
CA TYR A 131 -1.49 21.17 28.63
C TYR A 131 -2.26 20.09 27.88
N PHE A 132 -2.50 20.32 26.59
CA PHE A 132 -3.05 19.32 25.68
C PHE A 132 -2.13 19.26 24.44
N PRO A 133 -1.60 18.06 24.09
CA PRO A 133 -0.70 17.94 22.95
C PRO A 133 -1.41 18.33 21.65
N ASP A 134 -0.74 19.11 20.82
CA ASP A 134 -1.25 19.42 19.51
C ASP A 134 -1.26 18.15 18.63
N ILE A 135 -2.43 17.81 18.14
CA ILE A 135 -2.61 16.66 17.27
C ILE A 135 -1.97 16.91 15.89
N ARG A 136 -2.00 18.14 15.37
CA ARG A 136 -1.37 18.53 14.11
C ARG A 136 0.14 18.68 14.30
N SER A 137 0.78 17.56 14.53
CA SER A 137 2.21 17.47 14.82
C SER A 137 2.81 16.19 14.23
N LEU A 138 4.13 16.13 14.19
CA LEU A 138 4.84 14.90 13.78
C LEU A 138 4.49 13.71 14.68
N ALA A 139 4.26 13.95 15.97
CA ALA A 139 3.84 12.91 16.92
C ALA A 139 2.43 12.41 16.61
N GLY A 140 1.47 13.32 16.36
CA GLY A 140 0.11 12.98 15.95
C GLY A 140 0.07 12.19 14.64
N ALA A 141 0.79 12.65 13.61
CA ALA A 141 0.93 11.94 12.35
C ALA A 141 1.53 10.53 12.56
N SER A 142 2.55 10.39 13.44
CA SER A 142 3.16 9.10 13.75
C SER A 142 2.17 8.12 14.40
N ILE A 143 1.35 8.59 15.32
CA ILE A 143 0.34 7.76 16.01
C ILE A 143 -0.74 7.31 15.01
N VAL A 144 -1.25 8.23 14.20
CA VAL A 144 -2.31 7.92 13.23
C VAL A 144 -1.81 6.93 12.19
N LEU A 145 -0.65 7.17 11.58
CA LEU A 145 -0.07 6.25 10.62
C LEU A 145 0.23 4.88 11.24
N ALA A 146 0.70 4.84 12.49
CA ALA A 146 0.95 3.58 13.17
C ALA A 146 -0.35 2.80 13.45
N LEU A 147 -1.46 3.48 13.79
CA LEU A 147 -2.77 2.86 13.97
C LEU A 147 -3.34 2.28 12.68
N VAL A 148 -3.02 2.85 11.53
CA VAL A 148 -3.44 2.34 10.22
C VAL A 148 -2.51 1.23 9.73
N LEU A 149 -1.19 1.34 9.98
CA LEU A 149 -0.17 0.46 9.39
C LEU A 149 0.26 -0.72 10.28
N TYR A 150 -0.08 -0.74 11.60
CA TYR A 150 0.29 -1.87 12.46
C TYR A 150 -0.22 -3.23 11.96
N PRO A 151 -1.34 -3.33 11.21
CA PRO A 151 -1.79 -4.63 10.72
C PRO A 151 -0.79 -5.32 9.78
N TYR A 152 0.11 -4.60 9.12
CA TYR A 152 1.22 -5.22 8.37
C TYR A 152 2.13 -6.02 9.29
N VAL A 153 2.51 -5.44 10.43
CA VAL A 153 3.30 -6.12 11.46
C VAL A 153 2.51 -7.30 12.06
N TYR A 154 1.24 -7.05 12.38
CA TYR A 154 0.35 -8.07 12.91
C TYR A 154 0.24 -9.30 12.00
N LEU A 155 -0.06 -9.11 10.72
CA LEU A 155 -0.26 -10.21 9.77
C LEU A 155 1.02 -11.03 9.56
N MET A 156 2.15 -10.36 9.32
CA MET A 156 3.43 -11.02 9.05
C MET A 156 3.96 -11.76 10.28
N CYS A 157 3.86 -11.14 11.46
CA CYS A 157 4.31 -11.76 12.70
C CYS A 157 3.36 -12.88 13.13
N ARG A 158 2.03 -12.72 12.99
CA ARG A 158 1.06 -13.76 13.31
C ARG A 158 1.30 -15.02 12.48
N ALA A 159 1.47 -14.88 11.17
CA ALA A 159 1.78 -16.01 10.29
C ALA A 159 3.06 -16.73 10.74
N ALA A 160 4.12 -15.97 11.00
CA ALA A 160 5.39 -16.52 11.45
C ALA A 160 5.32 -17.18 12.84
N PHE A 161 4.51 -16.66 13.78
CA PHE A 161 4.28 -17.32 15.06
C PHE A 161 3.52 -18.64 14.91
N MET A 162 2.53 -18.70 14.01
CA MET A 162 1.76 -19.93 13.74
C MET A 162 2.58 -21.01 13.05
N GLU A 163 3.60 -20.65 12.28
CA GLU A 163 4.53 -21.57 11.61
C GLU A 163 5.64 -22.09 12.51
N GLN A 164 5.74 -21.65 13.77
CA GLN A 164 6.78 -22.12 14.70
C GLN A 164 6.61 -23.58 15.06
N ASN A 165 7.74 -24.29 15.15
CA ASN A 165 7.75 -25.69 15.51
C ASN A 165 7.29 -25.87 16.97
N VAL A 166 6.18 -26.58 17.14
CA VAL A 166 5.55 -26.86 18.45
C VAL A 166 6.51 -27.61 19.39
N SER A 167 7.37 -28.49 18.87
CA SER A 167 8.33 -29.24 19.70
C SER A 167 9.34 -28.34 20.42
N LEU A 168 9.76 -27.23 19.82
CA LEU A 168 10.62 -26.24 20.49
C LEU A 168 9.91 -25.57 21.67
N LEU A 169 8.65 -25.24 21.49
CA LEU A 169 7.84 -24.62 22.54
C LEU A 169 7.50 -25.61 23.66
N GLN A 170 7.26 -26.89 23.33
CA GLN A 170 7.09 -27.96 24.32
C GLN A 170 8.37 -28.20 25.11
N SER A 171 9.53 -28.23 24.45
CA SER A 171 10.84 -28.35 25.12
C SER A 171 11.08 -27.19 26.09
N ALA A 172 10.72 -25.97 25.72
CA ALA A 172 10.80 -24.83 26.61
C ALA A 172 9.90 -24.99 27.85
N ARG A 173 8.68 -25.54 27.68
CA ARG A 173 7.80 -25.84 28.83
C ARG A 173 8.38 -26.91 29.75
N LEU A 174 8.94 -27.98 29.18
CA LEU A 174 9.61 -29.02 29.95
C LEU A 174 10.78 -28.44 30.78
N LEU A 175 11.48 -27.47 30.24
CA LEU A 175 12.54 -26.71 30.94
C LEU A 175 11.98 -25.63 31.89
N LYS A 176 10.67 -25.62 32.17
CA LYS A 176 9.98 -24.68 33.06
C LYS A 176 10.10 -23.20 32.66
N CYS A 177 10.36 -22.91 31.38
CA CYS A 177 10.34 -21.53 30.87
C CYS A 177 8.93 -20.94 30.99
N SER A 178 8.82 -19.73 31.54
CA SER A 178 7.56 -18.99 31.56
C SER A 178 7.12 -18.59 30.15
N PRO A 179 5.83 -18.32 29.90
CA PRO A 179 5.36 -17.86 28.59
C PRO A 179 6.11 -16.60 28.08
N TRP A 180 6.48 -15.68 28.97
CA TRP A 180 7.25 -14.49 28.63
C TRP A 180 8.71 -14.81 28.25
N GLU A 181 9.34 -15.73 28.97
CA GLU A 181 10.70 -16.19 28.61
C GLU A 181 10.69 -16.94 27.27
N SER A 182 9.72 -17.80 27.04
CA SER A 182 9.52 -18.49 25.76
C SER A 182 9.31 -17.48 24.61
N PHE A 183 8.49 -16.46 24.83
CA PHE A 183 8.31 -15.38 23.85
C PHE A 183 9.65 -14.66 23.56
N ARG A 184 10.33 -14.17 24.59
CA ARG A 184 11.52 -13.33 24.43
C ARG A 184 12.73 -14.10 23.88
N ARG A 185 12.94 -15.35 24.36
CA ARG A 185 14.16 -16.13 24.05
C ARG A 185 14.01 -17.04 22.84
N ILE A 186 12.79 -17.44 22.48
CA ILE A 186 12.54 -18.42 21.41
C ILE A 186 11.69 -17.78 20.31
N SER A 187 10.44 -17.42 20.61
CA SER A 187 9.47 -17.00 19.59
C SER A 187 9.89 -15.71 18.89
N LEU A 188 10.27 -14.67 19.62
CA LEU A 188 10.62 -13.37 19.05
C LEU A 188 11.91 -13.44 18.16
N PRO A 189 13.00 -14.13 18.56
CA PRO A 189 14.16 -14.30 17.69
C PRO A 189 13.85 -15.04 16.38
N LEU A 190 12.97 -16.04 16.41
CA LEU A 190 12.57 -16.80 15.23
C LEU A 190 11.73 -15.97 14.24
N VAL A 191 10.98 -14.98 14.72
CA VAL A 191 10.11 -14.13 13.91
C VAL A 191 10.83 -12.87 13.38
N ARG A 192 12.08 -12.62 13.77
CA ARG A 192 12.86 -11.45 13.29
C ARG A 192 12.84 -11.23 11.77
N PRO A 193 12.92 -12.28 10.91
CA PRO A 193 12.81 -12.06 9.46
C PRO A 193 11.49 -11.46 9.03
N SER A 194 10.40 -11.97 9.60
CA SER A 194 9.05 -11.49 9.31
C SER A 194 8.84 -10.07 9.84
N ILE A 195 9.44 -9.74 10.98
CA ILE A 195 9.48 -8.37 11.50
C ILE A 195 10.20 -7.44 10.51
N ALA A 196 11.36 -7.83 9.99
CA ALA A 196 12.11 -7.02 9.03
C ALA A 196 11.30 -6.74 7.76
N VAL A 197 10.58 -7.75 7.24
CA VAL A 197 9.67 -7.59 6.09
C VAL A 197 8.54 -6.62 6.41
N ALA A 198 7.88 -6.83 7.55
CA ALA A 198 6.77 -5.98 7.97
C ALA A 198 7.21 -4.52 8.15
N LEU A 199 8.36 -4.30 8.77
CA LEU A 199 8.93 -2.97 8.92
C LEU A 199 9.30 -2.30 7.60
N SER A 200 9.79 -3.07 6.63
CA SER A 200 10.04 -2.53 5.28
C SER A 200 8.75 -2.06 4.61
N LEU A 201 7.65 -2.81 4.75
CA LEU A 201 6.34 -2.39 4.24
C LEU A 201 5.84 -1.13 4.94
N VAL A 202 5.88 -1.10 6.28
CA VAL A 202 5.50 0.08 7.06
C VAL A 202 6.34 1.29 6.68
N ALA A 203 7.66 1.13 6.54
CA ALA A 203 8.56 2.21 6.14
C ALA A 203 8.23 2.74 4.74
N MET A 204 7.96 1.84 3.76
CA MET A 204 7.61 2.23 2.39
C MET A 204 6.29 3.00 2.35
N GLU A 205 5.27 2.53 3.05
CA GLU A 205 3.97 3.21 3.12
C GLU A 205 4.11 4.57 3.83
N THR A 206 4.89 4.66 4.91
CA THR A 206 5.12 5.92 5.63
C THR A 206 5.92 6.92 4.80
N VAL A 207 7.02 6.50 4.15
CA VAL A 207 7.82 7.38 3.28
C VAL A 207 7.02 7.83 2.06
N GLY A 208 6.09 6.99 1.59
CA GLY A 208 5.23 7.30 0.44
C GLY A 208 3.95 8.05 0.79
N ASP A 209 3.61 8.22 2.06
CA ASP A 209 2.39 8.93 2.45
C ASP A 209 2.52 10.43 2.17
N PHE A 210 1.50 10.97 1.51
CA PHE A 210 1.34 12.40 1.27
C PHE A 210 0.10 12.93 1.99
N GLY A 211 -1.02 12.23 1.87
CA GLY A 211 -2.31 12.71 2.35
C GLY A 211 -2.33 13.00 3.84
N THR A 212 -1.80 12.08 4.65
CA THR A 212 -1.77 12.24 6.12
C THR A 212 -0.77 13.31 6.51
N VAL A 213 0.47 13.26 6.01
CA VAL A 213 1.51 14.20 6.41
C VAL A 213 1.20 15.64 5.99
N SER A 214 0.62 15.83 4.81
CA SER A 214 0.18 17.14 4.32
C SER A 214 -0.92 17.71 5.21
N TYR A 215 -1.92 16.89 5.56
CA TYR A 215 -3.01 17.31 6.43
C TYR A 215 -2.53 17.69 7.85
N PHE A 216 -1.54 16.97 8.39
CA PHE A 216 -0.92 17.28 9.69
C PHE A 216 0.10 18.42 9.63
N ALA A 217 0.27 19.06 8.46
CA ALA A 217 1.29 20.10 8.21
C ALA A 217 2.72 19.62 8.54
N VAL A 218 3.00 18.34 8.38
CA VAL A 218 4.33 17.75 8.57
C VAL A 218 5.07 17.74 7.25
N ASN A 219 6.05 18.61 7.15
CA ASN A 219 6.88 18.72 5.96
C ASN A 219 7.82 17.52 5.83
N THR A 220 7.59 16.69 4.81
CA THR A 220 8.37 15.49 4.47
C THR A 220 8.90 15.58 3.05
N LEU A 221 9.74 14.64 2.64
CA LEU A 221 10.23 14.59 1.26
C LEU A 221 9.10 14.41 0.23
N THR A 222 8.00 13.73 0.59
CA THR A 222 6.82 13.60 -0.28
C THR A 222 6.10 14.92 -0.49
N THR A 223 5.94 15.73 0.56
CA THR A 223 5.39 17.08 0.44
C THR A 223 6.33 17.98 -0.35
N ALA A 224 7.66 17.83 -0.18
CA ALA A 224 8.64 18.57 -0.97
C ALA A 224 8.52 18.30 -2.49
N VAL A 225 8.33 17.03 -2.88
CA VAL A 225 8.10 16.68 -4.30
C VAL A 225 6.83 17.34 -4.82
N TYR A 226 5.75 17.25 -4.06
CA TYR A 226 4.44 17.82 -4.42
C TYR A 226 4.54 19.35 -4.59
N ASP A 227 5.04 20.05 -3.57
CA ASP A 227 5.14 21.51 -3.55
C ASP A 227 6.08 22.03 -4.65
N THR A 228 7.20 21.34 -4.89
CA THR A 228 8.16 21.73 -5.94
C THR A 228 7.53 21.65 -7.32
N TRP A 229 6.69 20.66 -7.58
CA TRP A 229 5.97 20.56 -8.85
C TRP A 229 4.77 21.50 -8.93
N MET A 230 3.87 21.46 -7.93
CA MET A 230 2.59 22.19 -7.99
C MET A 230 2.73 23.68 -7.72
N ASN A 231 3.58 24.07 -6.76
CA ASN A 231 3.70 25.48 -6.34
C ASN A 231 4.83 26.21 -7.08
N TYR A 232 5.97 25.53 -7.33
CA TYR A 232 7.11 26.13 -8.05
C TYR A 232 7.14 25.80 -9.54
N SER A 233 6.25 24.91 -10.03
CA SER A 233 6.18 24.46 -11.44
C SER A 233 7.53 23.96 -11.98
N ASN A 234 8.39 23.40 -11.12
CA ASN A 234 9.75 22.98 -11.46
C ASN A 234 9.87 21.45 -11.45
N LEU A 235 9.66 20.84 -12.64
CA LEU A 235 9.71 19.40 -12.83
C LEU A 235 11.12 18.82 -12.58
N THR A 236 12.18 19.55 -12.95
CA THR A 236 13.55 19.10 -12.78
C THR A 236 13.94 19.03 -11.30
N ALA A 237 13.60 20.05 -10.52
CA ALA A 237 13.83 20.06 -9.08
C ALA A 237 13.00 18.95 -8.39
N ALA A 238 11.73 18.78 -8.75
CA ALA A 238 10.89 17.71 -8.24
C ALA A 238 11.47 16.32 -8.58
N ALA A 239 12.00 16.12 -9.79
CA ALA A 239 12.66 14.88 -10.19
C ALA A 239 13.94 14.62 -9.39
N LYS A 240 14.75 15.63 -9.06
CA LYS A 240 15.94 15.48 -8.20
C LYS A 240 15.57 15.01 -6.79
N ILE A 241 14.57 15.61 -6.16
CA ILE A 241 14.05 15.19 -4.86
C ILE A 241 13.50 13.77 -4.94
N SER A 242 12.74 13.48 -6.00
CA SER A 242 12.20 12.14 -6.27
C SER A 242 13.28 11.08 -6.44
N ALA A 243 14.38 11.40 -7.10
CA ALA A 243 15.53 10.51 -7.25
C ALA A 243 16.18 10.18 -5.89
N VAL A 244 16.34 11.17 -5.01
CA VAL A 244 16.84 10.95 -3.64
C VAL A 244 15.90 10.02 -2.86
N MET A 245 14.59 10.27 -2.90
CA MET A 245 13.59 9.40 -2.26
C MET A 245 13.65 7.98 -2.80
N LEU A 246 13.76 7.82 -4.11
CA LEU A 246 13.84 6.50 -4.75
C LEU A 246 15.09 5.75 -4.31
N VAL A 247 16.24 6.41 -4.19
CA VAL A 247 17.47 5.81 -3.65
C VAL A 247 17.26 5.32 -2.21
N ILE A 248 16.62 6.13 -1.36
CA ILE A 248 16.30 5.74 0.03
C ILE A 248 15.43 4.47 0.04
N VAL A 249 14.36 4.44 -0.75
CA VAL A 249 13.47 3.28 -0.85
C VAL A 249 14.21 2.04 -1.38
N LEU A 250 15.06 2.19 -2.41
CA LEU A 250 15.87 1.09 -2.93
C LEU A 250 16.89 0.56 -1.91
N LEU A 251 17.45 1.42 -1.08
CA LEU A 251 18.32 1.03 0.03
C LEU A 251 17.55 0.24 1.10
N LEU A 252 16.35 0.69 1.47
CA LEU A 252 15.46 -0.04 2.41
C LEU A 252 15.12 -1.43 1.89
N LEU A 253 14.72 -1.56 0.62
CA LEU A 253 14.45 -2.85 -0.03
C LEU A 253 15.68 -3.75 -0.11
N SER A 254 16.84 -3.17 -0.37
CA SER A 254 18.09 -3.92 -0.45
C SER A 254 18.51 -4.45 0.92
N ALA A 255 18.35 -3.65 1.96
CA ALA A 255 18.60 -4.05 3.35
C ALA A 255 17.65 -5.18 3.78
N GLU A 256 16.36 -5.09 3.44
CA GLU A 256 15.37 -6.14 3.66
C GLU A 256 15.77 -7.45 2.98
N ARG A 257 16.09 -7.40 1.68
CA ARG A 257 16.52 -8.58 0.91
C ARG A 257 17.81 -9.20 1.45
N TYR A 258 18.74 -8.38 1.89
CA TYR A 258 19.98 -8.85 2.51
C TYR A 258 19.72 -9.55 3.85
N SER A 259 18.85 -9.00 4.68
CA SER A 259 18.41 -9.62 5.93
C SER A 259 17.80 -11.01 5.71
N ARG A 260 16.93 -11.16 4.71
CA ARG A 260 16.32 -12.47 4.35
C ARG A 260 17.34 -13.51 3.87
N ARG A 261 18.35 -13.12 3.09
CA ARG A 261 19.32 -14.07 2.51
C ARG A 261 20.10 -14.86 3.55
N ARG A 262 20.32 -14.30 4.74
CA ARG A 262 21.06 -14.93 5.84
C ARG A 262 20.24 -15.93 6.66
N GLN A 263 18.96 -16.05 6.41
CA GLN A 263 18.07 -16.85 7.25
C GLN A 263 17.43 -17.99 6.47
N LYS A 264 18.22 -19.00 6.15
CA LYS A 264 17.72 -20.33 5.79
C LYS A 264 17.30 -21.04 7.06
N LEU A 265 16.08 -20.83 7.51
CA LEU A 265 15.49 -21.66 8.55
C LEU A 265 15.06 -22.98 7.88
N TYR A 266 15.72 -24.05 8.22
CA TYR A 266 15.25 -25.40 7.91
C TYR A 266 14.01 -25.66 8.77
N GLN A 267 12.85 -25.42 8.22
CA GLN A 267 11.61 -25.90 8.79
C GLN A 267 11.46 -27.37 8.39
N SER A 268 11.71 -28.26 9.34
CA SER A 268 11.27 -29.66 9.19
C SER A 268 9.75 -29.68 9.25
N GLN A 269 9.12 -30.17 8.18
CA GLN A 269 7.68 -30.40 8.11
C GLN A 269 7.28 -31.53 9.08
N PHE A 270 7.25 -31.27 10.36
CA PHE A 270 6.53 -32.08 11.32
C PHE A 270 5.37 -31.25 11.87
N ASN A 271 4.29 -31.24 11.11
CA ASN A 271 3.00 -30.72 11.54
C ASN A 271 2.34 -31.75 12.49
N SER A 272 2.70 -31.74 13.76
CA SER A 272 1.76 -32.22 14.76
C SER A 272 0.78 -31.09 15.04
N HIS A 273 -0.46 -31.24 14.59
CA HIS A 273 -1.57 -30.31 14.84
C HIS A 273 -2.03 -30.31 16.31
N GLU A 274 -1.12 -30.45 17.25
CA GLU A 274 -1.43 -30.23 18.65
C GLU A 274 -1.57 -28.75 18.92
N ASP A 275 -2.75 -28.37 19.39
CA ASP A 275 -3.10 -26.98 19.70
C ASP A 275 -2.33 -26.50 20.94
N PHE A 276 -1.08 -26.08 20.70
CA PHE A 276 -0.14 -25.62 21.72
C PHE A 276 -0.38 -24.15 22.05
N ARG A 277 -1.59 -23.79 22.48
CA ARG A 277 -1.86 -22.40 22.85
C ARG A 277 -1.98 -22.22 24.34
N TYR A 278 -1.54 -21.05 24.84
CA TYR A 278 -1.64 -20.69 26.24
C TYR A 278 -3.07 -20.29 26.61
N ALA A 279 -3.67 -20.98 27.56
CA ALA A 279 -4.95 -20.59 28.11
C ALA A 279 -4.77 -19.43 29.11
N LEU A 280 -5.08 -18.20 28.70
CA LEU A 280 -5.04 -17.07 29.59
C LEU A 280 -6.23 -17.11 30.56
N ARG A 281 -5.97 -16.93 31.86
CA ARG A 281 -6.96 -16.95 32.93
C ARG A 281 -6.95 -15.66 33.75
N GLY A 282 -8.08 -15.35 34.39
CA GLY A 282 -8.22 -14.20 35.27
C GLY A 282 -8.01 -12.87 34.56
N TRP A 283 -7.38 -11.92 35.24
CA TRP A 283 -7.18 -10.54 34.75
C TRP A 283 -6.34 -10.44 33.48
N LYS A 284 -5.39 -11.37 33.27
CA LYS A 284 -4.54 -11.41 32.06
C LYS A 284 -5.36 -11.61 30.77
N LYS A 285 -6.43 -12.41 30.85
CA LYS A 285 -7.37 -12.59 29.73
C LYS A 285 -8.08 -11.29 29.39
N TRP A 286 -8.58 -10.59 30.41
CA TRP A 286 -9.29 -9.33 30.21
C TRP A 286 -8.37 -8.22 29.70
N LEU A 287 -7.14 -8.15 30.18
CA LEU A 287 -6.13 -7.21 29.69
C LEU A 287 -5.80 -7.48 28.21
N ALA A 288 -5.64 -8.74 27.81
CA ALA A 288 -5.40 -9.10 26.41
C ALA A 288 -6.58 -8.73 25.50
N LEU A 289 -7.82 -8.96 25.97
CA LEU A 289 -9.02 -8.56 25.24
C LEU A 289 -9.15 -7.04 25.14
N LEU A 290 -8.92 -6.33 26.25
CA LEU A 290 -8.94 -4.86 26.27
C LEU A 290 -7.89 -4.27 25.30
N TRP A 291 -6.68 -4.85 25.28
CA TRP A 291 -5.65 -4.44 24.35
C TRP A 291 -6.11 -4.60 22.89
N CYS A 292 -6.53 -5.80 22.51
CA CYS A 292 -6.88 -6.08 21.12
C CYS A 292 -8.14 -5.34 20.68
N TRP A 293 -9.22 -5.37 21.48
CA TRP A 293 -10.45 -4.64 21.15
C TRP A 293 -10.27 -3.13 21.26
N GLY A 294 -9.51 -2.64 22.25
CA GLY A 294 -9.18 -1.23 22.39
C GLY A 294 -8.47 -0.70 21.16
N LEU A 295 -7.50 -1.46 20.65
CA LEU A 295 -6.80 -1.12 19.41
C LEU A 295 -7.74 -1.09 18.19
N VAL A 296 -8.62 -2.08 18.05
CA VAL A 296 -9.62 -2.10 16.97
C VAL A 296 -10.63 -0.95 17.11
N CYS A 297 -11.08 -0.68 18.31
CA CYS A 297 -12.02 0.44 18.57
C CYS A 297 -11.40 1.77 18.15
N VAL A 298 -10.18 2.05 18.60
CA VAL A 298 -9.49 3.31 18.31
C VAL A 298 -9.12 3.41 16.84
N ALA A 299 -8.53 2.37 16.25
CA ALA A 299 -8.01 2.44 14.90
C ALA A 299 -9.07 2.31 13.79
N PHE A 300 -10.23 1.73 14.09
CA PHE A 300 -11.24 1.43 13.05
C PHE A 300 -12.67 1.78 13.46
N ILE A 301 -13.17 1.25 14.60
CA ILE A 301 -14.60 1.35 14.94
C ILE A 301 -15.01 2.80 15.14
N PHE A 302 -14.29 3.56 15.98
CA PHE A 302 -14.62 4.96 16.24
C PHE A 302 -14.52 5.84 14.99
N PRO A 303 -13.44 5.79 14.19
CA PRO A 303 -13.41 6.50 12.92
C PRO A 303 -14.56 6.12 11.98
N LEU A 304 -14.88 4.85 11.86
CA LEU A 304 -15.97 4.40 11.00
C LEU A 304 -17.34 4.91 11.49
N LEU A 305 -17.61 4.84 12.79
CA LEU A 305 -18.86 5.35 13.35
C LEU A 305 -19.02 6.86 13.13
N GLN A 306 -17.93 7.61 13.25
CA GLN A 306 -17.94 9.05 12.96
C GLN A 306 -18.27 9.32 11.48
N LEU A 307 -17.62 8.58 10.56
CA LEU A 307 -17.92 8.70 9.13
C LEU A 307 -19.37 8.35 8.80
N LEU A 308 -19.89 7.27 9.39
CA LEU A 308 -21.29 6.86 9.21
C LEU A 308 -22.26 7.91 9.75
N SER A 309 -21.95 8.51 10.90
CA SER A 309 -22.73 9.60 11.46
C SER A 309 -22.77 10.81 10.54
N TYR A 310 -21.63 11.24 10.01
CA TYR A 310 -21.56 12.33 9.05
C TYR A 310 -22.28 11.98 7.74
N ALA A 311 -22.05 10.79 7.20
CA ALA A 311 -22.71 10.34 5.97
C ALA A 311 -24.22 10.29 6.10
N TYR A 312 -24.75 9.94 7.29
CA TYR A 312 -26.19 9.94 7.56
C TYR A 312 -26.74 11.38 7.70
N THR A 313 -26.05 12.22 8.48
CA THR A 313 -26.51 13.59 8.76
C THR A 313 -26.47 14.49 7.52
N TYR A 314 -25.43 14.36 6.69
CA TYR A 314 -25.20 15.20 5.50
C TYR A 314 -25.49 14.47 4.18
N PHE A 315 -26.29 13.41 4.21
CA PHE A 315 -26.57 12.57 3.03
C PHE A 315 -27.08 13.37 1.83
N GLU A 316 -28.09 14.21 2.03
CA GLU A 316 -28.69 15.01 0.96
C GLU A 316 -27.71 16.00 0.32
N GLN A 317 -26.82 16.59 1.15
CA GLN A 317 -25.79 17.52 0.70
C GLN A 317 -24.62 16.82 0.00
N SER A 318 -24.33 15.58 0.37
CA SER A 318 -23.24 14.77 -0.19
C SER A 318 -23.66 14.02 -1.47
N TRP A 319 -24.97 13.75 -1.67
CA TRP A 319 -25.49 13.02 -2.83
C TRP A 319 -25.69 13.95 -4.04
N THR A 320 -24.59 14.54 -4.52
CA THR A 320 -24.58 15.48 -5.65
C THR A 320 -24.38 14.80 -7.00
N ALA A 321 -24.56 15.54 -8.09
CA ALA A 321 -24.20 15.08 -9.44
C ALA A 321 -22.69 14.88 -9.55
N GLU A 322 -21.89 15.76 -8.95
CA GLU A 322 -20.44 15.69 -8.90
C GLU A 322 -19.94 14.42 -8.19
N PHE A 323 -20.52 14.08 -7.03
CA PHE A 323 -20.18 12.82 -6.35
C PHE A 323 -20.38 11.60 -7.25
N ARG A 324 -21.49 11.55 -7.98
CA ARG A 324 -21.78 10.44 -8.91
C ARG A 324 -20.78 10.39 -10.07
N GLU A 325 -20.42 11.54 -10.62
CA GLU A 325 -19.42 11.66 -11.67
C GLU A 325 -18.05 11.18 -11.17
N TYR A 326 -17.60 11.63 -10.00
CA TYR A 326 -16.31 11.24 -9.42
C TYR A 326 -16.25 9.77 -8.99
N ALA A 327 -17.37 9.22 -8.56
CA ALA A 327 -17.50 7.78 -8.31
C ALA A 327 -17.35 6.97 -9.62
N LEU A 328 -17.96 7.43 -10.72
CA LEU A 328 -17.81 6.81 -12.04
C LEU A 328 -16.37 6.96 -12.57
N ASN A 329 -15.75 8.12 -12.40
CA ASN A 329 -14.35 8.35 -12.76
C ASN A 329 -13.41 7.37 -12.04
N SER A 330 -13.58 7.23 -10.72
CA SER A 330 -12.80 6.27 -9.92
C SER A 330 -13.01 4.83 -10.38
N LEU A 331 -14.26 4.46 -10.67
CA LEU A 331 -14.60 3.13 -11.17
C LEU A 331 -13.93 2.86 -12.52
N GLN A 332 -14.02 3.81 -13.48
CA GLN A 332 -13.43 3.68 -14.81
C GLN A 332 -11.90 3.56 -14.75
N VAL A 333 -11.25 4.44 -14.00
CA VAL A 333 -9.78 4.44 -13.84
C VAL A 333 -9.32 3.15 -13.20
N SER A 334 -9.95 2.73 -12.09
CA SER A 334 -9.54 1.55 -11.34
C SER A 334 -9.83 0.25 -12.08
N LEU A 335 -10.98 0.15 -12.78
CA LEU A 335 -11.31 -1.01 -13.60
C LEU A 335 -10.35 -1.13 -14.78
N SER A 336 -10.05 -0.02 -15.45
CA SER A 336 -9.07 0.01 -16.56
C SER A 336 -7.68 -0.42 -16.08
N ALA A 337 -7.20 0.11 -14.97
CA ALA A 337 -5.93 -0.28 -14.38
C ALA A 337 -5.90 -1.77 -13.99
N ALA A 338 -6.99 -2.29 -13.42
CA ALA A 338 -7.10 -3.70 -13.04
C ALA A 338 -7.07 -4.64 -14.26
N LEU A 339 -7.87 -4.34 -15.29
CA LEU A 339 -7.93 -5.16 -16.50
C LEU A 339 -6.59 -5.18 -17.24
N ILE A 340 -5.98 -4.01 -17.44
CA ILE A 340 -4.68 -3.91 -18.12
C ILE A 340 -3.58 -4.53 -17.25
N GLY A 341 -3.57 -4.27 -15.93
CA GLY A 341 -2.60 -4.84 -15.00
C GLY A 341 -2.63 -6.38 -14.96
N VAL A 342 -3.83 -6.99 -14.98
CA VAL A 342 -3.98 -8.46 -15.10
C VAL A 342 -3.48 -8.96 -16.45
N ALA A 343 -3.78 -8.27 -17.54
CA ALA A 343 -3.29 -8.65 -18.87
C ALA A 343 -1.75 -8.61 -18.93
N VAL A 344 -1.13 -7.55 -18.43
CA VAL A 344 0.33 -7.42 -18.29
C VAL A 344 0.90 -8.58 -17.46
N ALA A 345 0.31 -8.84 -16.30
CA ALA A 345 0.76 -9.90 -15.40
C ALA A 345 0.64 -11.29 -16.03
N LEU A 346 -0.43 -11.58 -16.78
CA LEU A 346 -0.57 -12.82 -17.54
C LEU A 346 0.54 -12.99 -18.57
N VAL A 347 0.84 -11.95 -19.36
CA VAL A 347 1.89 -12.01 -20.39
C VAL A 347 3.27 -12.28 -19.78
N VAL A 348 3.63 -11.51 -18.74
CA VAL A 348 4.96 -11.60 -18.11
C VAL A 348 5.13 -12.95 -17.40
N ASN A 349 4.14 -13.40 -16.64
CA ASN A 349 4.18 -14.69 -15.94
C ASN A 349 4.15 -15.88 -16.90
N PHE A 350 3.36 -15.80 -17.96
CA PHE A 350 3.30 -16.86 -18.96
C PHE A 350 4.63 -17.02 -19.69
N TYR A 351 5.29 -15.92 -20.07
CA TYR A 351 6.64 -16.02 -20.64
C TYR A 351 7.63 -16.65 -19.65
N SER A 352 7.59 -16.28 -18.38
CA SER A 352 8.43 -16.88 -17.34
C SER A 352 8.17 -18.38 -17.18
N ARG A 353 6.91 -18.83 -17.31
CA ARG A 353 6.53 -20.24 -17.29
C ARG A 353 7.00 -21.01 -18.52
N LEU A 354 6.90 -20.40 -19.71
CA LEU A 354 7.35 -21.02 -20.97
C LEU A 354 8.86 -21.25 -21.00
N LYS A 355 9.63 -20.32 -20.46
CA LYS A 355 11.11 -20.34 -20.47
C LYS A 355 11.63 -19.80 -19.14
N SER A 356 11.76 -20.69 -18.16
CA SER A 356 12.35 -20.36 -16.87
C SER A 356 13.87 -20.18 -17.01
N ASN A 357 14.31 -18.94 -17.23
CA ASN A 357 15.71 -18.58 -17.29
C ASN A 357 15.96 -17.25 -16.54
N ARG A 358 17.24 -16.86 -16.38
CA ARG A 358 17.61 -15.62 -15.68
C ARG A 358 16.97 -14.38 -16.30
N VAL A 359 16.79 -14.34 -17.62
CA VAL A 359 16.18 -13.20 -18.33
C VAL A 359 14.70 -13.08 -17.99
N SER A 360 13.93 -14.18 -18.07
CA SER A 360 12.49 -14.14 -17.77
C SER A 360 12.21 -13.75 -16.32
N VAL A 361 13.01 -14.27 -15.38
CA VAL A 361 12.92 -13.89 -13.97
C VAL A 361 13.30 -12.42 -13.76
N ALA A 362 14.32 -11.92 -14.47
CA ALA A 362 14.71 -10.52 -14.41
C ALA A 362 13.59 -9.61 -14.94
N LEU A 363 12.98 -9.94 -16.09
CA LEU A 363 11.85 -9.18 -16.65
C LEU A 363 10.65 -9.13 -15.70
N MET A 364 10.30 -10.24 -15.08
CA MET A 364 9.23 -10.30 -14.09
C MET A 364 9.53 -9.41 -12.88
N ARG A 365 10.76 -9.44 -12.37
CA ARG A 365 11.19 -8.58 -11.25
C ARG A 365 11.20 -7.10 -11.62
N LEU A 366 11.69 -6.77 -12.82
CA LEU A 366 11.68 -5.39 -13.33
C LEU A 366 10.24 -4.87 -13.46
N SER A 367 9.33 -5.69 -14.02
CA SER A 367 7.91 -5.34 -14.14
C SER A 367 7.21 -5.14 -12.78
N SER A 368 7.80 -5.64 -11.70
CA SER A 368 7.26 -5.53 -10.34
C SER A 368 7.90 -4.39 -9.53
N MET A 369 8.81 -3.60 -10.09
CA MET A 369 9.53 -2.56 -9.31
C MET A 369 8.65 -1.36 -8.95
N GLY A 370 7.62 -1.08 -9.74
CA GLY A 370 6.78 0.11 -9.59
C GLY A 370 6.06 0.20 -8.23
N TYR A 371 5.73 -0.91 -7.60
CA TYR A 371 5.07 -0.93 -6.28
C TYR A 371 5.92 -0.29 -5.17
N ALA A 372 7.23 -0.42 -5.28
CA ALA A 372 8.16 0.15 -4.32
C ALA A 372 8.29 1.68 -4.40
N VAL A 373 7.85 2.26 -5.52
CA VAL A 373 7.99 3.71 -5.77
C VAL A 373 6.84 4.46 -5.10
N PRO A 374 7.12 5.46 -4.24
CA PRO A 374 6.07 6.32 -3.69
C PRO A 374 5.21 6.94 -4.78
N GLY A 375 3.89 7.10 -4.52
CA GLY A 375 2.94 7.57 -5.52
C GLY A 375 3.28 8.95 -6.11
N THR A 376 3.74 9.89 -5.28
CA THR A 376 4.18 11.22 -5.71
C THR A 376 5.43 11.14 -6.60
N VAL A 377 6.40 10.33 -6.22
CA VAL A 377 7.63 10.08 -7.00
C VAL A 377 7.29 9.45 -8.36
N LEU A 378 6.40 8.46 -8.35
CA LEU A 378 5.95 7.81 -9.57
C LEU A 378 5.22 8.77 -10.51
N ALA A 379 4.42 9.68 -9.95
CA ALA A 379 3.71 10.70 -10.74
C ALA A 379 4.69 11.58 -11.52
N ILE A 380 5.76 12.06 -10.87
CA ILE A 380 6.83 12.82 -11.55
C ILE A 380 7.48 11.96 -12.64
N GLY A 381 7.77 10.69 -12.35
CA GLY A 381 8.36 9.78 -13.33
C GLY A 381 7.46 9.49 -14.54
N VAL A 382 6.15 9.45 -14.35
CA VAL A 382 5.16 9.28 -15.43
C VAL A 382 4.97 10.56 -16.23
N MET A 383 4.96 11.71 -15.56
CA MET A 383 4.74 13.00 -16.22
C MET A 383 5.78 13.28 -17.31
N VAL A 384 7.05 12.98 -17.06
CA VAL A 384 8.14 13.24 -18.02
C VAL A 384 7.91 12.55 -19.37
N PRO A 385 7.78 11.21 -19.46
CA PRO A 385 7.58 10.54 -20.76
C PRO A 385 6.22 10.87 -21.37
N VAL A 386 5.18 11.10 -20.58
CA VAL A 386 3.84 11.43 -21.09
C VAL A 386 3.82 12.82 -21.73
N LEU A 387 4.43 13.84 -21.10
CA LEU A 387 4.60 15.17 -21.71
C LEU A 387 5.47 15.11 -22.97
N THR A 388 6.54 14.32 -22.95
CA THR A 388 7.40 14.14 -24.13
C THR A 388 6.62 13.55 -25.31
N LEU A 389 5.74 12.59 -25.04
CA LEU A 389 4.84 12.01 -26.05
C LEU A 389 3.85 13.06 -26.58
N ASP A 390 3.23 13.87 -25.70
CA ASP A 390 2.32 14.93 -26.13
C ASP A 390 3.04 15.96 -27.02
N HIS A 391 4.25 16.37 -26.65
CA HIS A 391 5.06 17.27 -27.49
C HIS A 391 5.40 16.64 -28.84
N ALA A 392 5.84 15.38 -28.87
CA ALA A 392 6.16 14.69 -30.10
C ALA A 392 4.95 14.57 -31.04
N VAL A 393 3.76 14.25 -30.50
CA VAL A 393 2.51 14.17 -31.28
C VAL A 393 2.14 15.55 -31.83
N ASN A 394 2.25 16.61 -31.02
CA ASN A 394 1.96 17.97 -31.46
C ASN A 394 2.93 18.45 -32.56
N ASP A 395 4.21 18.08 -32.46
CA ASP A 395 5.21 18.42 -33.49
C ASP A 395 4.95 17.68 -34.82
N VAL A 396 4.61 16.41 -34.76
CA VAL A 396 4.20 15.64 -35.94
C VAL A 396 2.92 16.18 -36.55
N ALA A 397 1.90 16.47 -35.74
CA ALA A 397 0.63 17.04 -36.21
C ALA A 397 0.84 18.42 -36.86
N LYS A 398 1.71 19.25 -36.28
CA LYS A 398 2.10 20.53 -36.85
C LYS A 398 2.83 20.35 -38.18
N ALA A 399 3.75 19.39 -38.29
CA ALA A 399 4.46 19.10 -39.53
C ALA A 399 3.52 18.61 -40.63
N MET A 400 2.46 17.87 -40.28
CA MET A 400 1.42 17.40 -41.19
C MET A 400 0.28 18.42 -41.45
N GLN A 401 0.38 19.62 -40.89
CA GLN A 401 -0.64 20.69 -40.99
C GLN A 401 -2.02 20.29 -40.40
N TRP A 402 -2.06 19.34 -39.48
CA TRP A 402 -3.29 18.89 -38.82
C TRP A 402 -3.69 19.74 -37.61
N GLY A 403 -2.93 20.85 -37.35
CA GLY A 403 -3.13 21.68 -36.16
C GLY A 403 -2.35 21.17 -34.94
N ARG A 404 -2.74 21.60 -33.76
CA ARG A 404 -2.15 21.14 -32.48
C ARG A 404 -3.24 20.43 -31.66
N PRO A 405 -3.21 19.10 -31.54
CA PRO A 405 -4.22 18.36 -30.77
C PRO A 405 -4.15 18.62 -29.26
N GLY A 406 -3.09 19.27 -28.76
CA GLY A 406 -2.94 19.59 -27.34
C GLY A 406 -2.40 18.45 -26.49
N LEU A 407 -2.84 18.37 -25.24
CA LEU A 407 -2.39 17.36 -24.27
C LEU A 407 -3.31 16.14 -24.34
N ILE A 408 -2.97 15.16 -25.20
CA ILE A 408 -3.76 13.96 -25.42
C ILE A 408 -3.54 12.94 -24.30
N PHE A 409 -2.31 12.80 -23.85
CA PHE A 409 -1.94 11.80 -22.85
C PHE A 409 -1.91 12.38 -21.43
N SER A 410 -1.23 13.52 -21.22
CA SER A 410 -1.16 14.17 -19.91
C SER A 410 -2.44 14.90 -19.52
N GLY A 411 -3.23 15.34 -20.49
CA GLY A 411 -4.51 16.04 -20.26
C GLY A 411 -5.72 15.11 -20.10
N THR A 412 -5.53 13.80 -19.99
CA THR A 412 -6.60 12.81 -19.89
C THR A 412 -6.32 11.80 -18.76
N MET A 413 -7.29 10.92 -18.49
CA MET A 413 -7.13 9.85 -17.49
C MET A 413 -6.01 8.85 -17.82
N PHE A 414 -5.40 8.93 -19.01
CA PHE A 414 -4.33 8.02 -19.44
C PHE A 414 -3.13 8.06 -18.48
N ALA A 415 -2.69 9.25 -18.06
CA ALA A 415 -1.53 9.39 -17.17
C ALA A 415 -1.78 8.70 -15.81
N ILE A 416 -2.97 8.86 -15.23
CA ILE A 416 -3.36 8.20 -13.97
C ILE A 416 -3.39 6.68 -14.17
N ILE A 417 -4.10 6.19 -15.21
CA ILE A 417 -4.22 4.75 -15.48
C ILE A 417 -2.83 4.13 -15.67
N PHE A 418 -1.94 4.80 -16.41
CA PHE A 418 -0.58 4.32 -16.62
C PHE A 418 0.21 4.25 -15.32
N ALA A 419 0.14 5.27 -14.47
CA ALA A 419 0.76 5.27 -13.15
C ALA A 419 0.25 4.11 -12.27
N LEU A 420 -1.06 3.88 -12.24
CA LEU A 420 -1.67 2.79 -11.48
C LEU A 420 -1.22 1.42 -12.00
N ILE A 421 -1.13 1.24 -13.32
CA ILE A 421 -0.61 0.00 -13.92
C ILE A 421 0.84 -0.22 -13.49
N VAL A 422 1.70 0.80 -13.59
CA VAL A 422 3.11 0.70 -13.16
C VAL A 422 3.20 0.32 -11.69
N ARG A 423 2.42 1.00 -10.82
CA ARG A 423 2.45 0.78 -9.38
C ARG A 423 1.93 -0.61 -8.99
N PHE A 424 0.76 -0.99 -9.47
CA PHE A 424 0.04 -2.16 -9.00
C PHE A 424 0.24 -3.43 -9.84
N SER A 425 1.01 -3.37 -10.95
CA SER A 425 1.40 -4.58 -11.69
C SER A 425 2.09 -5.62 -10.84
N ALA A 426 2.86 -5.20 -9.83
CA ALA A 426 3.52 -6.12 -8.90
C ALA A 426 2.52 -7.01 -8.14
N VAL A 427 1.38 -6.45 -7.72
CA VAL A 427 0.31 -7.18 -7.01
C VAL A 427 -0.31 -8.21 -7.95
N ALA A 428 -0.60 -7.82 -9.20
CA ALA A 428 -1.15 -8.73 -10.19
C ALA A 428 -0.15 -9.83 -10.58
N ILE A 429 1.12 -9.48 -10.80
CA ILE A 429 2.19 -10.43 -11.15
C ILE A 429 2.37 -11.46 -10.03
N GLY A 430 2.47 -11.03 -8.77
CA GLY A 430 2.65 -11.93 -7.63
C GLY A 430 1.47 -12.88 -7.40
N SER A 431 0.24 -12.39 -7.55
CA SER A 431 -0.98 -13.19 -7.40
C SER A 431 -1.10 -14.26 -8.49
N ILE A 432 -0.82 -13.90 -9.75
CA ILE A 432 -0.84 -14.83 -10.88
C ILE A 432 0.32 -15.81 -10.81
N GLU A 433 1.53 -15.37 -10.43
CA GLU A 433 2.68 -16.24 -10.19
C GLU A 433 2.37 -17.32 -9.16
N SER A 434 1.79 -16.92 -8.01
CA SER A 434 1.37 -17.85 -6.96
C SER A 434 0.36 -18.90 -7.48
N SER A 435 -0.56 -18.48 -8.35
CA SER A 435 -1.56 -19.38 -8.95
C SER A 435 -0.94 -20.33 -9.98
N LEU A 436 -0.02 -19.84 -10.82
CA LEU A 436 0.70 -20.66 -11.80
C LEU A 436 1.62 -21.68 -11.15
N ASN A 437 2.25 -21.35 -10.02
CA ASN A 437 3.13 -22.25 -9.28
C ASN A 437 2.40 -23.45 -8.67
N LYS A 438 1.08 -23.38 -8.51
CA LYS A 438 0.24 -24.52 -8.08
C LYS A 438 -0.03 -25.51 -9.21
N ILE A 439 0.20 -25.14 -10.48
CA ILE A 439 0.00 -26.00 -11.63
C ILE A 439 1.24 -26.88 -11.84
N SER A 440 1.06 -28.21 -11.82
CA SER A 440 2.17 -29.15 -12.03
C SER A 440 2.83 -28.94 -13.40
N PRO A 441 4.18 -28.93 -13.47
CA PRO A 441 4.90 -28.91 -14.76
C PRO A 441 4.56 -30.08 -15.69
N SER A 442 4.06 -31.20 -15.16
CA SER A 442 3.63 -32.35 -15.96
C SER A 442 2.46 -32.03 -16.89
N LEU A 443 1.57 -31.09 -16.51
CA LEU A 443 0.49 -30.62 -17.38
C LEU A 443 1.03 -29.87 -18.60
N ASP A 444 2.08 -29.08 -18.43
CA ASP A 444 2.74 -28.37 -19.54
C ASP A 444 3.41 -29.37 -20.50
N MET A 445 4.04 -30.42 -19.95
CA MET A 445 4.64 -31.49 -20.75
C MET A 445 3.58 -32.28 -21.51
N ALA A 446 2.49 -32.69 -20.87
CA ALA A 446 1.39 -33.40 -21.50
C ALA A 446 0.73 -32.56 -22.62
N ALA A 447 0.50 -31.27 -22.40
CA ALA A 447 -0.03 -30.37 -23.41
C ALA A 447 0.90 -30.28 -24.63
N ARG A 448 2.22 -30.23 -24.42
CA ARG A 448 3.22 -30.21 -25.50
C ARG A 448 3.27 -31.51 -26.27
N THR A 449 3.19 -32.67 -25.63
CA THR A 449 3.17 -33.98 -26.29
C THR A 449 1.90 -34.16 -27.13
N MET A 450 0.78 -33.54 -26.73
CA MET A 450 -0.46 -33.48 -27.51
C MET A 450 -0.43 -32.43 -28.63
N GLY A 451 0.74 -31.82 -28.94
CA GLY A 451 0.91 -30.85 -30.02
C GLY A 451 0.41 -29.43 -29.67
N CYS A 452 0.09 -29.13 -28.42
CA CYS A 452 -0.41 -27.84 -28.00
C CYS A 452 0.69 -26.77 -28.16
N GLN A 453 0.39 -25.73 -28.94
CA GLN A 453 1.31 -24.58 -29.13
C GLN A 453 1.20 -23.62 -27.94
N ALA A 454 2.20 -22.73 -27.77
CA ALA A 454 2.27 -21.80 -26.66
C ALA A 454 0.95 -20.99 -26.44
N ASN A 455 0.39 -20.41 -27.51
CA ASN A 455 -0.85 -19.64 -27.41
C ASN A 455 -2.04 -20.53 -27.00
N ALA A 456 -2.16 -21.72 -27.60
CA ALA A 456 -3.23 -22.67 -27.23
C ALA A 456 -3.05 -23.16 -25.78
N MET A 457 -1.83 -23.33 -25.30
CA MET A 457 -1.52 -23.70 -23.92
C MET A 457 -1.93 -22.61 -22.93
N LEU A 458 -1.72 -21.32 -23.25
CA LEU A 458 -2.22 -20.22 -22.43
C LEU A 458 -3.75 -20.27 -22.31
N TRP A 459 -4.45 -20.26 -23.47
CA TRP A 459 -5.91 -20.10 -23.48
C TRP A 459 -6.68 -21.35 -23.04
N ARG A 460 -6.17 -22.56 -23.38
CA ARG A 460 -6.89 -23.83 -23.13
C ARG A 460 -6.46 -24.51 -21.81
N VAL A 461 -5.25 -24.26 -21.32
CA VAL A 461 -4.73 -24.93 -20.12
C VAL A 461 -4.53 -23.93 -18.98
N HIS A 462 -3.68 -22.92 -19.17
CA HIS A 462 -3.30 -22.06 -18.05
C HIS A 462 -4.43 -21.10 -17.63
N LEU A 463 -5.03 -20.36 -18.57
CA LEU A 463 -6.04 -19.36 -18.23
C LEU A 463 -7.26 -19.94 -17.50
N PRO A 464 -7.83 -21.09 -17.89
CA PRO A 464 -8.92 -21.71 -17.13
C PRO A 464 -8.50 -22.12 -15.71
N LEU A 465 -7.25 -22.57 -15.53
CA LEU A 465 -6.74 -23.00 -14.23
C LEU A 465 -6.40 -21.83 -13.31
N VAL A 466 -5.87 -20.72 -13.87
CA VAL A 466 -5.51 -19.52 -13.08
C VAL A 466 -6.63 -18.50 -12.99
N ARG A 467 -7.82 -18.73 -13.59
CA ARG A 467 -8.91 -17.74 -13.65
C ARG A 467 -9.29 -17.16 -12.27
N ARG A 468 -9.33 -18.01 -11.23
CA ARG A 468 -9.61 -17.54 -9.86
C ARG A 468 -8.50 -16.62 -9.35
N GLY A 469 -7.24 -16.98 -9.59
CA GLY A 469 -6.10 -16.13 -9.23
C GLY A 469 -6.05 -14.83 -10.01
N ALA A 470 -6.40 -14.85 -11.30
CA ALA A 470 -6.49 -13.65 -12.13
C ALA A 470 -7.63 -12.72 -11.68
N LEU A 471 -8.79 -13.27 -11.27
CA LEU A 471 -9.89 -12.49 -10.70
C LEU A 471 -9.49 -11.85 -9.36
N ILE A 472 -8.82 -12.59 -8.48
CA ILE A 472 -8.31 -12.06 -7.21
C ILE A 472 -7.27 -10.97 -7.48
N ALA A 473 -6.35 -11.19 -8.42
CA ALA A 473 -5.36 -10.21 -8.84
C ALA A 473 -6.03 -8.90 -9.32
N GLY A 474 -7.03 -9.02 -10.20
CA GLY A 474 -7.79 -7.89 -10.70
C GLY A 474 -8.54 -7.14 -9.60
N LEU A 475 -9.16 -7.87 -8.69
CA LEU A 475 -9.85 -7.28 -7.54
C LEU A 475 -8.89 -6.51 -6.63
N LEU A 476 -7.71 -7.06 -6.33
CA LEU A 476 -6.71 -6.38 -5.50
C LEU A 476 -6.20 -5.11 -6.19
N VAL A 477 -5.86 -5.17 -7.48
CA VAL A 477 -5.44 -3.98 -8.24
C VAL A 477 -6.56 -2.93 -8.29
N PHE A 478 -7.80 -3.34 -8.52
CA PHE A 478 -8.96 -2.45 -8.52
C PHE A 478 -9.10 -1.68 -7.21
N ILE A 479 -9.03 -2.39 -6.08
CA ILE A 479 -9.22 -1.80 -4.76
C ILE A 479 -8.07 -0.87 -4.39
N GLU A 480 -6.82 -1.26 -4.64
CA GLU A 480 -5.67 -0.41 -4.40
C GLU A 480 -5.73 0.86 -5.29
N SER A 481 -6.18 0.70 -6.54
CA SER A 481 -6.36 1.83 -7.46
C SER A 481 -7.47 2.80 -7.00
N MET A 482 -8.57 2.29 -6.44
CA MET A 482 -9.66 3.12 -5.90
C MET A 482 -9.22 4.01 -4.74
N LYS A 483 -8.25 3.56 -3.94
CA LYS A 483 -7.74 4.29 -2.77
C LYS A 483 -6.53 5.17 -3.08
N GLU A 484 -5.98 5.06 -4.30
CA GLU A 484 -4.76 5.78 -4.65
C GLU A 484 -5.01 7.28 -4.74
N LEU A 485 -4.39 8.02 -3.81
CA LEU A 485 -4.48 9.46 -3.71
C LEU A 485 -3.27 10.16 -4.35
N ASN A 486 -2.06 9.71 -4.00
CA ASN A 486 -0.84 10.47 -4.19
C ASN A 486 -0.48 10.70 -5.67
N ALA A 487 -0.57 9.63 -6.48
CA ALA A 487 -0.36 9.74 -7.92
C ALA A 487 -1.53 10.46 -8.61
N ALA A 488 -2.77 10.23 -8.15
CA ALA A 488 -3.95 10.86 -8.73
C ALA A 488 -3.94 12.39 -8.56
N LEU A 489 -3.53 12.90 -7.40
CA LEU A 489 -3.45 14.35 -7.15
C LEU A 489 -2.52 15.08 -8.13
N LEU A 490 -1.41 14.45 -8.53
CA LEU A 490 -0.41 15.05 -9.42
C LEU A 490 -0.70 14.83 -10.91
N LEU A 491 -1.41 13.75 -11.27
CA LEU A 491 -1.61 13.34 -12.67
C LEU A 491 -3.03 13.58 -13.19
N ARG A 492 -3.96 13.99 -12.32
CA ARG A 492 -5.34 14.22 -12.74
C ARG A 492 -5.44 15.36 -13.76
N PRO A 493 -6.27 15.21 -14.82
CA PRO A 493 -6.59 16.31 -15.73
C PRO A 493 -7.39 17.40 -15.02
N PHE A 494 -7.49 18.56 -15.66
CA PHE A 494 -8.39 19.61 -15.20
C PHE A 494 -9.84 19.11 -15.17
N ASN A 495 -10.58 19.51 -14.15
CA ASN A 495 -11.99 19.12 -13.92
C ASN A 495 -12.21 17.60 -13.82
N PHE A 496 -11.19 16.86 -13.42
CA PHE A 496 -11.28 15.42 -13.21
C PHE A 496 -10.90 15.10 -11.76
N GLU A 497 -11.84 14.51 -11.04
CA GLU A 497 -11.63 14.05 -9.68
C GLU A 497 -11.88 12.55 -9.58
N THR A 498 -11.11 11.90 -8.71
CA THR A 498 -11.42 10.56 -8.19
C THR A 498 -12.03 10.69 -6.80
N LEU A 499 -12.66 9.63 -6.30
CA LEU A 499 -13.19 9.64 -4.93
C LEU A 499 -12.08 9.95 -3.90
N ALA A 500 -10.87 9.42 -4.10
CA ALA A 500 -9.77 9.67 -3.19
C ALA A 500 -9.34 11.13 -3.18
N THR A 501 -9.20 11.76 -4.36
CA THR A 501 -8.84 13.18 -4.48
C THR A 501 -9.96 14.10 -4.01
N TYR A 502 -11.21 13.74 -4.28
CA TYR A 502 -12.38 14.47 -3.81
C TYR A 502 -12.46 14.50 -2.27
N VAL A 503 -12.37 13.33 -1.62
CA VAL A 503 -12.35 13.24 -0.16
C VAL A 503 -11.18 14.02 0.43
N TYR A 504 -10.00 13.94 -0.18
CA TYR A 504 -8.82 14.67 0.29
C TYR A 504 -9.00 16.19 0.19
N ASN A 505 -9.55 16.71 -0.91
CA ASN A 505 -9.80 18.15 -1.06
C ASN A 505 -10.74 18.66 0.03
N TYR A 506 -11.87 18.00 0.24
CA TYR A 506 -12.80 18.39 1.31
C TYR A 506 -12.19 18.24 2.72
N ALA A 507 -11.37 17.22 2.94
CA ALA A 507 -10.65 17.07 4.19
C ALA A 507 -9.65 18.22 4.39
N SER A 508 -8.93 18.63 3.34
CA SER A 508 -7.98 19.76 3.39
C SER A 508 -8.67 21.08 3.63
N ASP A 509 -9.90 21.25 3.13
CA ASP A 509 -10.73 22.43 3.34
C ASP A 509 -11.52 22.38 4.67
N GLU A 510 -11.25 21.40 5.53
CA GLU A 510 -11.89 21.19 6.83
C GLU A 510 -13.42 20.91 6.76
N HIS A 511 -13.90 20.36 5.64
CA HIS A 511 -15.31 20.02 5.37
C HIS A 511 -15.55 18.52 5.13
N LEU A 512 -14.91 17.63 5.91
CA LEU A 512 -15.03 16.18 5.74
C LEU A 512 -16.47 15.67 5.87
N GLU A 513 -17.30 16.36 6.65
CA GLU A 513 -18.71 15.99 6.82
C GLU A 513 -19.43 15.90 5.48
N LEU A 514 -19.09 16.75 4.50
CA LEU A 514 -19.65 16.71 3.13
C LEU A 514 -19.05 15.60 2.28
N ALA A 515 -17.81 15.19 2.57
CA ALA A 515 -17.13 14.10 1.87
C ALA A 515 -17.23 12.75 2.61
N ALA A 516 -18.02 12.67 3.69
CA ALA A 516 -18.14 11.45 4.48
C ALA A 516 -18.77 10.29 3.70
N LEU A 517 -19.75 10.56 2.83
CA LEU A 517 -20.37 9.53 2.00
C LEU A 517 -19.36 8.89 1.02
N PRO A 518 -18.59 9.64 0.19
CA PRO A 518 -17.53 9.07 -0.61
C PRO A 518 -16.42 8.40 0.23
N ALA A 519 -16.09 8.93 1.41
CA ALA A 519 -15.16 8.30 2.33
C ALA A 519 -15.64 6.93 2.82
N VAL A 520 -16.91 6.79 3.20
CA VAL A 520 -17.53 5.50 3.54
C VAL A 520 -17.46 4.53 2.37
N LEU A 521 -17.71 4.99 1.14
CA LEU A 521 -17.61 4.14 -0.05
C LEU A 521 -16.18 3.61 -0.23
N LEU A 522 -15.16 4.44 -0.06
CA LEU A 522 -13.75 4.01 -0.11
C LEU A 522 -13.43 2.96 0.96
N VAL A 523 -13.94 3.14 2.18
CA VAL A 523 -13.77 2.15 3.26
C VAL A 523 -14.46 0.84 2.92
N LEU A 524 -15.69 0.87 2.42
CA LEU A 524 -16.42 -0.33 1.99
C LEU A 524 -15.67 -1.09 0.90
N VAL A 525 -15.16 -0.39 -0.11
CA VAL A 525 -14.31 -0.98 -1.14
C VAL A 525 -13.04 -1.59 -0.52
N GLY A 526 -12.40 -0.92 0.43
CA GLY A 526 -11.22 -1.42 1.17
C GLY A 526 -11.49 -2.67 2.01
N LEU A 527 -12.74 -2.90 2.45
CA LEU A 527 -13.12 -4.11 3.21
C LEU A 527 -13.24 -5.36 2.34
N ILE A 528 -13.50 -5.21 1.04
CA ILE A 528 -13.74 -6.35 0.12
C ILE A 528 -12.56 -7.35 0.12
N PRO A 529 -11.28 -6.95 -0.03
CA PRO A 529 -10.16 -7.90 -0.03
C PRO A 529 -10.06 -8.65 1.28
N LEU A 530 -10.33 -7.97 2.39
CA LEU A 530 -10.24 -8.59 3.72
C LEU A 530 -11.27 -9.71 3.86
N VAL A 531 -12.49 -9.51 3.37
CA VAL A 531 -13.55 -10.54 3.35
C VAL A 531 -13.18 -11.69 2.39
N VAL A 532 -12.66 -11.38 1.20
CA VAL A 532 -12.28 -12.40 0.20
C VAL A 532 -11.13 -13.26 0.69
N VAL A 533 -10.10 -12.65 1.26
CA VAL A 533 -8.95 -13.37 1.84
C VAL A 533 -9.39 -14.27 2.99
N ASN A 534 -10.28 -13.77 3.86
CA ASN A 534 -10.83 -14.56 4.95
C ASN A 534 -11.52 -15.84 4.46
N ARG A 535 -12.48 -15.71 3.56
CA ARG A 535 -13.21 -16.86 3.02
C ARG A 535 -12.29 -17.88 2.34
N SER A 536 -11.21 -17.41 1.69
CA SER A 536 -10.25 -18.33 1.07
C SER A 536 -9.42 -19.13 2.07
N LEU A 537 -9.15 -18.58 3.25
CA LEU A 537 -8.43 -19.26 4.33
C LEU A 537 -9.32 -20.25 5.08
N GLU A 538 -10.59 -19.92 5.29
CA GLU A 538 -11.57 -20.83 5.92
C GLU A 538 -11.88 -22.06 5.07
N GLN A 539 -11.81 -21.96 3.73
CA GLN A 539 -12.03 -23.10 2.82
C GLN A 539 -10.85 -24.08 2.74
N ASN A 540 -9.69 -23.72 3.28
CA ASN A 540 -8.49 -24.58 3.30
C ASN A 540 -8.27 -25.28 4.67
N HIS A 541 -9.18 -25.08 5.61
CA HIS A 541 -9.28 -25.79 6.90
C HIS A 541 -10.57 -26.61 6.97
#